data_480940439012d62953f9b80a03df3997
#
_entry.id   480940439012d62953f9b80a03df3997
#
_cell.length_a   1.000
_cell.length_b   1.000
_cell.length_c   1.000
_cell.angle_alpha   90.00
_cell.angle_beta   90.00
_cell.angle_gamma   90.00
#
_symmetry.space_group_name_H-M   'P 1'
#
loop_
_entity.id
_entity.type
_entity.pdbx_description
1 polymer ?
#
loop_
_entity_poly.entity_id
_entity_poly.type
_entity_poly.pdbx_seq_one_letter_code
_entity_poly.pdbx_strand_id
1 'polypeptide(L)'
;MQSEAERVDIFGTGWRPSELFLGILIALKIVLLFILAWNTRFVMDEFLQLGWAKYFSNGLFDTIWPAKAVGYALFYKIAHLIGWDATSILLAGRIQTAVLGCAIVAMVYACARALGEDRVRALVVVLILLCFSNFMERVFRTIAEPPAVFVALAALLVILRAHALSARKVMVAGVLSGLAFLATQKSVYFNVALGLGLVADAALMRRYATGIVRGAWLVMGWTVPIIAYCFIFGGSDPVPIAKSLVFGPVEVATLGGDEYGGLRRFVLQTLMRNAVLYAFCFSGMVLSLMHIRKLDERRRIALIFSVVITVLVFTHDQPWPYVFIMALPFMSLWSLILFDRIAGHARYLRLAWLGLMTAIAISYVNNVAYLRIDNAAQLELVARAESLLAPYEQYFDGIGMLPNRSEPATLWLDRHYVLTTLRDGENSEAYNVLSKSPPKMILWSYRMMHILPVIAPLIRNSYVSVAPNLRIAGSRLHPDEQKIFEVPIAGVYGLYSAAGTPLQGQVEIDGAVLDPPFRLATGSRTVTLRTGSSEALLLPEGSYTGHFKEGRDNDFLFADVYN
;
A
#
# COMPACT_ATOMS: atom_id res chain seq x y z
N MET A 1 11.82 -52.03 2.99
CA MET A 1 10.85 -52.08 4.09
C MET A 1 10.89 -50.75 4.82
N GLN A 2 10.02 -49.84 4.44
CA GLN A 2 9.78 -48.62 5.24
C GLN A 2 8.79 -49.03 6.32
N SER A 3 9.20 -48.90 7.59
CA SER A 3 8.32 -49.08 8.74
C SER A 3 7.16 -48.10 8.62
N GLU A 4 5.94 -48.59 8.58
CA GLU A 4 4.73 -47.80 8.86
C GLU A 4 4.83 -47.32 10.30
N ALA A 5 5.42 -46.14 10.48
CA ALA A 5 5.37 -45.41 11.75
C ALA A 5 3.89 -45.14 12.02
N GLU A 6 3.37 -45.71 13.09
CA GLU A 6 2.01 -45.61 13.60
C GLU A 6 1.40 -44.24 13.38
N ARG A 7 0.35 -44.18 12.58
CA ARG A 7 -0.51 -43.02 12.45
C ARG A 7 -1.31 -42.85 13.73
N VAL A 8 -0.79 -42.12 14.67
CA VAL A 8 -1.58 -41.65 15.81
C VAL A 8 -2.45 -40.51 15.31
N ASP A 9 -3.69 -40.82 15.00
CA ASP A 9 -4.70 -39.80 14.63
C ASP A 9 -5.23 -39.16 15.91
N ILE A 10 -4.65 -37.99 16.29
CA ILE A 10 -4.90 -37.35 17.60
C ILE A 10 -6.33 -36.81 17.71
N PHE A 11 -7.06 -36.59 16.61
CA PHE A 11 -8.43 -36.04 16.63
C PHE A 11 -9.36 -36.58 15.53
N GLY A 12 -9.07 -37.73 14.95
CA GLY A 12 -9.84 -38.25 13.80
C GLY A 12 -9.66 -37.42 12.52
N THR A 13 -8.64 -36.52 12.47
CA THR A 13 -8.41 -35.55 11.38
C THR A 13 -7.42 -36.08 10.33
N GLY A 14 -6.76 -37.20 10.57
CA GLY A 14 -5.70 -37.76 9.73
C GLY A 14 -4.40 -36.91 9.71
N TRP A 15 -4.23 -35.98 10.67
CA TRP A 15 -3.02 -35.16 10.81
C TRP A 15 -1.97 -35.83 11.68
N ARG A 16 -0.69 -35.74 11.26
CA ARG A 16 0.43 -36.21 12.06
C ARG A 16 0.78 -35.15 13.13
N PRO A 17 1.40 -35.54 14.27
CA PRO A 17 1.81 -34.60 15.30
C PRO A 17 2.67 -33.43 14.79
N SER A 18 3.55 -33.70 13.82
CA SER A 18 4.37 -32.66 13.16
C SER A 18 3.55 -31.68 12.32
N GLU A 19 2.52 -32.15 11.63
CA GLU A 19 1.60 -31.30 10.85
C GLU A 19 0.80 -30.41 11.80
N LEU A 20 0.30 -30.95 12.90
CA LEU A 20 -0.44 -30.20 13.92
C LEU A 20 0.44 -29.11 14.54
N PHE A 21 1.67 -29.41 14.92
CA PHE A 21 2.60 -28.44 15.49
C PHE A 21 2.89 -27.28 14.50
N LEU A 22 3.19 -27.59 13.24
CA LEU A 22 3.40 -26.57 12.19
C LEU A 22 2.13 -25.76 11.95
N GLY A 23 0.97 -26.43 11.93
CA GLY A 23 -0.34 -25.78 11.81
C GLY A 23 -0.58 -24.76 12.92
N ILE A 24 -0.24 -25.08 14.17
CA ILE A 24 -0.34 -24.17 15.32
C ILE A 24 0.60 -22.96 15.12
N LEU A 25 1.85 -23.17 14.74
CA LEU A 25 2.79 -22.06 14.48
C LEU A 25 2.26 -21.16 13.37
N ILE A 26 1.79 -21.71 12.26
CA ILE A 26 1.19 -20.93 11.16
C ILE A 26 -0.04 -20.17 11.64
N ALA A 27 -0.94 -20.81 12.40
CA ALA A 27 -2.13 -20.15 12.95
C ALA A 27 -1.77 -18.97 13.86
N LEU A 28 -0.76 -19.12 14.72
CA LEU A 28 -0.25 -18.02 15.56
C LEU A 28 0.30 -16.86 14.71
N LYS A 29 1.01 -17.16 13.61
CA LYS A 29 1.48 -16.11 12.67
C LYS A 29 0.31 -15.41 11.97
N ILE A 30 -0.74 -16.15 11.58
CA ILE A 30 -1.94 -15.57 10.97
C ILE A 30 -2.67 -14.68 11.99
N VAL A 31 -2.87 -15.11 13.22
CA VAL A 31 -3.45 -14.27 14.28
C VAL A 31 -2.63 -13.01 14.46
N LEU A 32 -1.30 -13.13 14.55
CA LEU A 32 -0.41 -11.99 14.66
C LEU A 32 -0.49 -11.05 13.45
N LEU A 33 -0.69 -11.58 12.24
CA LEU A 33 -0.92 -10.78 11.03
C LEU A 33 -2.16 -9.88 11.14
N PHE A 34 -3.28 -10.41 11.67
CA PHE A 34 -4.48 -9.61 11.90
C PHE A 34 -4.29 -8.59 13.02
N ILE A 35 -3.57 -8.93 14.09
CA ILE A 35 -3.23 -7.97 15.15
C ILE A 35 -2.36 -6.85 14.59
N LEU A 36 -1.37 -7.16 13.75
CA LEU A 36 -0.54 -6.17 13.07
C LEU A 36 -1.38 -5.29 12.13
N ALA A 37 -2.28 -5.88 11.36
CA ALA A 37 -3.18 -5.13 10.46
C ALA A 37 -4.04 -4.13 11.23
N TRP A 38 -4.51 -4.50 12.41
CA TRP A 38 -5.37 -3.66 13.23
C TRP A 38 -4.62 -2.53 13.96
N ASN A 39 -3.44 -2.83 14.53
CA ASN A 39 -2.79 -1.94 15.49
C ASN A 39 -1.67 -1.08 14.91
N THR A 40 -1.02 -1.49 13.81
CA THR A 40 0.19 -0.78 13.38
C THR A 40 -0.10 0.53 12.65
N ARG A 41 0.85 1.48 12.73
CA ARG A 41 0.77 2.78 12.05
C ARG A 41 0.50 2.62 10.55
N PHE A 42 -0.39 3.46 10.01
CA PHE A 42 -0.63 3.61 8.58
C PHE A 42 0.56 4.31 7.90
N VAL A 43 0.82 3.93 6.66
CA VAL A 43 1.76 4.62 5.77
C VAL A 43 0.99 5.37 4.68
N MET A 44 1.59 6.41 4.12
CA MET A 44 0.96 7.29 3.15
C MET A 44 0.29 6.53 1.99
N ASP A 45 0.97 5.53 1.44
CA ASP A 45 0.46 4.77 0.29
C ASP A 45 -0.90 4.11 0.57
N GLU A 46 -1.18 3.74 1.82
CA GLU A 46 -2.46 3.12 2.20
C GLU A 46 -3.62 4.11 2.08
N PHE A 47 -3.42 5.36 2.50
CA PHE A 47 -4.41 6.42 2.38
C PHE A 47 -4.68 6.75 0.91
N LEU A 48 -3.60 6.97 0.16
CA LEU A 48 -3.68 7.33 -1.26
C LEU A 48 -4.40 6.24 -2.06
N GLN A 49 -4.08 4.97 -1.84
CA GLN A 49 -4.66 3.87 -2.60
C GLN A 49 -6.12 3.60 -2.24
N LEU A 50 -6.52 3.76 -0.99
CA LEU A 50 -7.93 3.76 -0.59
C LEU A 50 -8.67 4.99 -1.13
N GLY A 51 -8.05 6.15 -1.12
CA GLY A 51 -8.60 7.37 -1.70
C GLY A 51 -8.95 7.19 -3.18
N TRP A 52 -8.10 6.55 -3.98
CA TRP A 52 -8.39 6.25 -5.37
C TRP A 52 -9.59 5.29 -5.54
N ALA A 53 -9.82 4.37 -4.61
CA ALA A 53 -10.92 3.41 -4.71
C ALA A 53 -12.31 4.07 -4.68
N LYS A 54 -12.49 5.20 -3.99
CA LYS A 54 -13.77 5.94 -3.96
C LYS A 54 -14.15 6.49 -5.33
N TYR A 55 -13.18 6.88 -6.14
CA TYR A 55 -13.41 7.58 -7.41
C TYR A 55 -13.97 6.71 -8.52
N PHE A 56 -13.93 5.38 -8.39
CA PHE A 56 -14.68 4.48 -9.29
C PHE A 56 -16.19 4.70 -9.29
N SER A 57 -16.73 5.35 -8.25
CA SER A 57 -18.16 5.70 -8.18
C SER A 57 -18.43 7.17 -8.40
N ASN A 58 -17.42 8.02 -8.39
CA ASN A 58 -17.60 9.48 -8.41
C ASN A 58 -17.29 10.10 -9.77
N GLY A 59 -16.98 9.27 -10.80
CA GLY A 59 -16.65 9.76 -12.15
C GLY A 59 -15.37 10.58 -12.23
N LEU A 60 -14.51 10.57 -11.19
CA LEU A 60 -13.28 11.38 -11.19
C LEU A 60 -12.33 10.97 -12.32
N PHE A 61 -12.32 9.69 -12.69
CA PHE A 61 -11.50 9.20 -13.80
C PHE A 61 -11.91 9.74 -15.16
N ASP A 62 -13.10 10.35 -15.28
CA ASP A 62 -13.51 11.06 -16.50
C ASP A 62 -12.74 12.39 -16.68
N THR A 63 -12.26 12.97 -15.57
CA THR A 63 -11.55 14.27 -15.57
C THR A 63 -10.07 14.15 -15.23
N ILE A 64 -9.70 13.19 -14.39
CA ILE A 64 -8.31 13.00 -13.91
C ILE A 64 -7.95 11.53 -14.04
N TRP A 65 -6.94 11.24 -14.85
CA TRP A 65 -6.40 9.90 -14.99
C TRP A 65 -5.03 9.79 -14.32
N PRO A 66 -4.81 8.83 -13.40
CA PRO A 66 -3.51 8.65 -12.77
C PRO A 66 -2.48 8.10 -13.79
N ALA A 67 -1.23 8.47 -13.61
CA ALA A 67 -0.10 7.99 -14.44
C ALA A 67 0.20 6.48 -14.25
N LYS A 68 -0.67 5.74 -13.58
CA LYS A 68 -0.47 4.31 -13.26
C LYS A 68 -1.79 3.54 -13.29
N ALA A 69 -1.70 2.21 -13.48
CA ALA A 69 -2.84 1.33 -13.42
C ALA A 69 -3.55 1.40 -12.06
N VAL A 70 -4.87 1.42 -12.07
CA VAL A 70 -5.72 1.54 -10.88
C VAL A 70 -6.59 0.31 -10.62
N GLY A 71 -6.23 -0.83 -11.22
CA GLY A 71 -6.98 -2.08 -11.02
C GLY A 71 -7.05 -2.53 -9.56
N TYR A 72 -6.04 -2.21 -8.73
CA TYR A 72 -6.08 -2.43 -7.29
C TYR A 72 -7.25 -1.69 -6.61
N ALA A 73 -7.65 -0.53 -7.14
CA ALA A 73 -8.70 0.27 -6.56
C ALA A 73 -10.07 -0.42 -6.65
N LEU A 74 -10.31 -1.25 -7.68
CA LEU A 74 -11.49 -2.11 -7.74
C LEU A 74 -11.52 -3.13 -6.60
N PHE A 75 -10.38 -3.70 -6.26
CA PHE A 75 -10.26 -4.60 -5.11
C PHE A 75 -10.60 -3.85 -3.80
N TYR A 76 -10.03 -2.67 -3.57
CA TYR A 76 -10.25 -1.89 -2.36
C TYR A 76 -11.63 -1.20 -2.28
N LYS A 77 -12.41 -1.22 -3.35
CA LYS A 77 -13.81 -0.78 -3.31
C LYS A 77 -14.63 -1.52 -2.26
N ILE A 78 -14.30 -2.77 -1.97
CA ILE A 78 -14.96 -3.57 -0.92
C ILE A 78 -14.83 -2.90 0.45
N ALA A 79 -13.67 -2.32 0.78
CA ALA A 79 -13.48 -1.60 2.04
C ALA A 79 -14.46 -0.42 2.20
N HIS A 80 -14.74 0.30 1.10
CA HIS A 80 -15.72 1.39 1.09
C HIS A 80 -17.17 0.90 1.19
N LEU A 81 -17.46 -0.34 0.80
CA LEU A 81 -18.80 -0.92 0.96
C LEU A 81 -19.07 -1.44 2.38
N ILE A 82 -18.00 -1.82 3.10
CA ILE A 82 -18.10 -2.38 4.45
C ILE A 82 -17.97 -1.28 5.52
N GLY A 83 -17.07 -0.32 5.31
CA GLY A 83 -16.83 0.77 6.25
C GLY A 83 -17.90 1.84 6.18
N TRP A 84 -18.28 2.41 7.33
CA TRP A 84 -19.29 3.46 7.46
C TRP A 84 -18.71 4.85 7.76
N ASP A 85 -17.47 4.91 8.22
CA ASP A 85 -16.70 6.12 8.50
C ASP A 85 -15.26 5.98 8.00
N ALA A 86 -14.50 7.06 8.03
CA ALA A 86 -13.12 7.06 7.55
C ALA A 86 -12.24 6.02 8.27
N THR A 87 -12.38 5.91 9.59
CA THR A 87 -11.62 4.97 10.43
C THR A 87 -11.94 3.52 10.08
N SER A 88 -13.23 3.19 9.97
CA SER A 88 -13.67 1.83 9.62
C SER A 88 -13.28 1.44 8.19
N ILE A 89 -13.29 2.37 7.22
CA ILE A 89 -12.82 2.11 5.85
C ILE A 89 -11.31 1.80 5.85
N LEU A 90 -10.50 2.57 6.59
CA LEU A 90 -9.07 2.35 6.71
C LEU A 90 -8.76 0.96 7.30
N LEU A 91 -9.43 0.60 8.39
CA LEU A 91 -9.27 -0.71 9.03
C LEU A 91 -9.82 -1.85 8.17
N ALA A 92 -10.98 -1.66 7.52
CA ALA A 92 -11.57 -2.64 6.61
C ALA A 92 -10.63 -2.94 5.43
N GLY A 93 -9.98 -1.93 4.85
CA GLY A 93 -8.97 -2.11 3.79
C GLY A 93 -7.81 -3.00 4.23
N ARG A 94 -7.30 -2.80 5.44
CA ARG A 94 -6.23 -3.64 6.00
C ARG A 94 -6.68 -5.06 6.32
N ILE A 95 -7.84 -5.23 6.91
CA ILE A 95 -8.39 -6.57 7.18
C ILE A 95 -8.64 -7.31 5.87
N GLN A 96 -9.21 -6.65 4.87
CA GLN A 96 -9.37 -7.20 3.53
C GLN A 96 -8.03 -7.66 2.94
N THR A 97 -6.97 -6.85 3.10
CA THR A 97 -5.64 -7.19 2.60
C THR A 97 -4.97 -8.30 3.43
N ALA A 98 -5.21 -8.35 4.74
CA ALA A 98 -4.75 -9.46 5.59
C ALA A 98 -5.41 -10.80 5.19
N VAL A 99 -6.71 -10.80 4.87
CA VAL A 99 -7.41 -11.97 4.30
C VAL A 99 -6.78 -12.39 2.98
N LEU A 100 -6.45 -11.43 2.10
CA LEU A 100 -5.72 -11.70 0.87
C LEU A 100 -4.31 -12.26 1.15
N GLY A 101 -3.64 -11.76 2.19
CA GLY A 101 -2.37 -12.31 2.69
C GLY A 101 -2.48 -13.79 3.07
N CYS A 102 -3.57 -14.19 3.74
CA CYS A 102 -3.86 -15.59 4.02
C CYS A 102 -4.10 -16.39 2.74
N ALA A 103 -4.77 -15.81 1.74
CA ALA A 103 -4.96 -16.44 0.43
C ALA A 103 -3.61 -16.61 -0.32
N ILE A 104 -2.69 -15.63 -0.24
CA ILE A 104 -1.31 -15.75 -0.75
C ILE A 104 -0.59 -16.93 -0.07
N VAL A 105 -0.69 -17.05 1.24
CA VAL A 105 -0.10 -18.16 2.02
C VAL A 105 -0.66 -19.51 1.54
N ALA A 106 -1.97 -19.61 1.35
CA ALA A 106 -2.63 -20.82 0.82
C ALA A 106 -2.17 -21.15 -0.62
N MET A 107 -1.97 -20.13 -1.45
CA MET A 107 -1.45 -20.28 -2.82
C MET A 107 0.00 -20.78 -2.81
N VAL A 108 0.86 -20.30 -1.91
CA VAL A 108 2.23 -20.80 -1.76
C VAL A 108 2.23 -22.26 -1.32
N TYR A 109 1.37 -22.63 -0.37
CA TYR A 109 1.16 -24.04 -0.01
C TYR A 109 0.78 -24.88 -1.24
N ALA A 110 -0.20 -24.41 -2.03
CA ALA A 110 -0.65 -25.10 -3.23
C ALA A 110 0.45 -25.22 -4.30
N CYS A 111 1.28 -24.19 -4.48
CA CYS A 111 2.45 -24.21 -5.37
C CYS A 111 3.50 -25.20 -4.88
N ALA A 112 3.84 -25.22 -3.58
CA ALA A 112 4.77 -26.17 -3.00
C ALA A 112 4.28 -27.62 -3.19
N ARG A 113 2.99 -27.89 -2.97
CA ARG A 113 2.37 -29.19 -3.25
C ARG A 113 2.45 -29.57 -4.74
N ALA A 114 2.23 -28.60 -5.64
CA ALA A 114 2.31 -28.83 -7.08
C ALA A 114 3.76 -29.06 -7.56
N LEU A 115 4.76 -28.53 -6.85
CA LEU A 115 6.17 -28.83 -7.03
C LEU A 115 6.58 -30.20 -6.48
N GLY A 116 5.66 -30.92 -5.82
CA GLY A 116 5.87 -32.29 -5.33
C GLY A 116 6.32 -32.38 -3.87
N GLU A 117 6.31 -31.26 -3.13
CA GLU A 117 6.56 -31.29 -1.70
C GLU A 117 5.44 -32.03 -0.96
N ASP A 118 5.76 -32.83 0.07
CA ASP A 118 4.77 -33.43 0.94
C ASP A 118 4.05 -32.38 1.81
N ARG A 119 3.05 -32.78 2.61
CA ARG A 119 2.27 -31.83 3.43
C ARG A 119 3.14 -31.10 4.46
N VAL A 120 4.00 -31.82 5.16
CA VAL A 120 4.89 -31.27 6.20
C VAL A 120 5.83 -30.23 5.59
N ARG A 121 6.49 -30.60 4.49
CA ARG A 121 7.43 -29.71 3.80
C ARG A 121 6.73 -28.47 3.24
N ALA A 122 5.54 -28.62 2.66
CA ALA A 122 4.76 -27.49 2.18
C ALA A 122 4.35 -26.53 3.33
N LEU A 123 4.02 -27.06 4.52
CA LEU A 123 3.79 -26.23 5.71
C LEU A 123 5.07 -25.53 6.19
N VAL A 124 6.24 -26.16 6.11
CA VAL A 124 7.53 -25.52 6.43
C VAL A 124 7.82 -24.37 5.45
N VAL A 125 7.58 -24.55 4.14
CA VAL A 125 7.72 -23.47 3.14
C VAL A 125 6.84 -22.27 3.49
N VAL A 126 5.59 -22.52 3.86
CA VAL A 126 4.65 -21.49 4.30
C VAL A 126 5.13 -20.78 5.56
N LEU A 127 5.62 -21.53 6.56
CA LEU A 127 6.14 -20.96 7.78
C LEU A 127 7.39 -20.10 7.53
N ILE A 128 8.27 -20.53 6.62
CA ILE A 128 9.43 -19.72 6.18
C ILE A 128 8.96 -18.39 5.58
N LEU A 129 7.95 -18.42 4.69
CA LEU A 129 7.39 -17.18 4.13
C LEU A 129 6.86 -16.26 5.23
N LEU A 130 6.08 -16.78 6.18
CA LEU A 130 5.53 -16.02 7.31
C LEU A 130 6.60 -15.54 8.30
N CYS A 131 7.82 -16.05 8.22
CA CYS A 131 8.92 -15.58 9.06
C CYS A 131 9.71 -14.42 8.44
N PHE A 132 9.53 -14.12 7.16
CA PHE A 132 10.10 -12.90 6.59
C PHE A 132 9.45 -11.65 7.16
N SER A 133 10.24 -10.76 7.77
CA SER A 133 9.73 -9.52 8.38
C SER A 133 9.00 -8.66 7.35
N ASN A 134 9.57 -8.49 6.14
CA ASN A 134 8.93 -7.71 5.09
C ASN A 134 7.58 -8.28 4.64
N PHE A 135 7.41 -9.60 4.66
CA PHE A 135 6.12 -10.20 4.36
C PHE A 135 5.10 -9.87 5.47
N MET A 136 5.42 -10.17 6.72
CA MET A 136 4.51 -9.96 7.85
C MET A 136 4.16 -8.49 8.09
N GLU A 137 5.10 -7.57 7.87
CA GLU A 137 4.90 -6.14 8.12
C GLU A 137 4.23 -5.41 6.95
N ARG A 138 4.16 -6.03 5.77
CA ARG A 138 3.72 -5.34 4.54
C ARG A 138 2.54 -6.00 3.82
N VAL A 139 2.33 -7.32 3.96
CA VAL A 139 1.32 -8.05 3.19
C VAL A 139 -0.13 -7.65 3.55
N PHE A 140 -0.36 -7.11 4.74
CA PHE A 140 -1.68 -6.63 5.18
C PHE A 140 -1.96 -5.16 4.82
N ARG A 141 -0.95 -4.41 4.33
CA ARG A 141 -1.11 -2.99 4.00
C ARG A 141 -1.97 -2.82 2.76
N THR A 142 -2.76 -1.77 2.75
CA THR A 142 -3.66 -1.41 1.66
C THR A 142 -2.88 -0.82 0.49
N ILE A 143 -2.10 -1.67 -0.19
CA ILE A 143 -1.21 -1.31 -1.30
C ILE A 143 -1.45 -2.23 -2.51
N ALA A 144 -0.93 -1.85 -3.67
CA ALA A 144 -1.21 -2.55 -4.93
C ALA A 144 -0.50 -3.90 -5.10
N GLU A 145 0.58 -4.14 -4.36
CA GLU A 145 1.41 -5.33 -4.49
C GLU A 145 0.72 -6.63 -4.04
N PRO A 146 0.01 -6.72 -2.90
CA PRO A 146 -0.62 -7.96 -2.47
C PRO A 146 -1.63 -8.55 -3.49
N PRO A 147 -2.57 -7.76 -4.08
CA PRO A 147 -3.44 -8.26 -5.16
C PRO A 147 -2.65 -8.80 -6.35
N ALA A 148 -1.59 -8.09 -6.77
CA ALA A 148 -0.75 -8.50 -7.89
C ALA A 148 -0.01 -9.81 -7.62
N VAL A 149 0.56 -9.99 -6.42
CA VAL A 149 1.25 -11.22 -5.99
C VAL A 149 0.29 -12.40 -5.96
N PHE A 150 -0.92 -12.23 -5.44
CA PHE A 150 -1.93 -13.28 -5.42
C PHE A 150 -2.25 -13.78 -6.84
N VAL A 151 -2.48 -12.84 -7.77
CA VAL A 151 -2.81 -13.18 -9.17
C VAL A 151 -1.60 -13.81 -9.89
N ALA A 152 -0.37 -13.33 -9.62
CA ALA A 152 0.85 -13.92 -10.16
C ALA A 152 1.08 -15.36 -9.66
N LEU A 153 0.81 -15.63 -8.37
CA LEU A 153 0.84 -16.99 -7.83
C LEU A 153 -0.22 -17.88 -8.49
N ALA A 154 -1.41 -17.35 -8.77
CA ALA A 154 -2.43 -18.08 -9.50
C ALA A 154 -1.96 -18.44 -10.92
N ALA A 155 -1.31 -17.51 -11.62
CA ALA A 155 -0.72 -17.77 -12.94
C ALA A 155 0.35 -18.89 -12.87
N LEU A 156 1.24 -18.83 -11.89
CA LEU A 156 2.26 -19.86 -11.67
C LEU A 156 1.62 -21.22 -11.32
N LEU A 157 0.59 -21.23 -10.47
CA LEU A 157 -0.11 -22.47 -10.09
C LEU A 157 -0.80 -23.14 -11.29
N VAL A 158 -1.35 -22.36 -12.23
CA VAL A 158 -1.90 -22.91 -13.50
C VAL A 158 -0.83 -23.65 -14.28
N ILE A 159 0.38 -23.12 -14.36
CA ILE A 159 1.54 -23.77 -15.00
C ILE A 159 1.94 -25.04 -14.24
N LEU A 160 2.07 -24.95 -12.92
CA LEU A 160 2.53 -26.05 -12.07
C LEU A 160 1.55 -27.26 -12.05
N ARG A 161 0.24 -27.01 -12.11
CA ARG A 161 -0.80 -28.06 -12.13
C ARG A 161 -1.06 -28.64 -13.53
N ALA A 162 -0.39 -28.15 -14.55
CA ALA A 162 -0.59 -28.63 -15.91
C ALA A 162 0.10 -29.98 -16.12
N HIS A 163 -0.62 -31.09 -16.39
CA HIS A 163 0.00 -32.35 -16.83
C HIS A 163 0.79 -32.13 -18.15
N ALA A 164 0.22 -31.35 -19.07
CA ALA A 164 0.87 -30.85 -20.28
C ALA A 164 0.54 -29.36 -20.41
N LEU A 165 1.52 -28.56 -20.81
CA LEU A 165 1.35 -27.12 -21.05
C LEU A 165 0.66 -26.88 -22.41
N SER A 166 -0.68 -26.96 -22.39
CA SER A 166 -1.50 -26.63 -23.56
C SER A 166 -1.59 -25.12 -23.77
N ALA A 167 -1.88 -24.71 -25.02
CA ALA A 167 -2.14 -23.32 -25.39
C ALA A 167 -3.15 -22.62 -24.46
N ARG A 168 -4.27 -23.31 -24.15
CA ARG A 168 -5.30 -22.79 -23.24
C ARG A 168 -4.75 -22.45 -21.84
N LYS A 169 -3.92 -23.33 -21.26
CA LYS A 169 -3.35 -23.08 -19.91
C LYS A 169 -2.35 -21.93 -19.91
N VAL A 170 -1.53 -21.84 -20.96
CA VAL A 170 -0.59 -20.72 -21.13
C VAL A 170 -1.35 -19.41 -21.33
N MET A 171 -2.43 -19.42 -22.13
CA MET A 171 -3.29 -18.25 -22.32
C MET A 171 -3.95 -17.83 -21.00
N VAL A 172 -4.47 -18.75 -20.19
CA VAL A 172 -5.04 -18.44 -18.86
C VAL A 172 -3.97 -17.83 -17.94
N ALA A 173 -2.75 -18.39 -17.93
CA ALA A 173 -1.65 -17.79 -17.19
C ALA A 173 -1.32 -16.38 -17.69
N GLY A 174 -1.43 -16.15 -19.01
CA GLY A 174 -1.32 -14.82 -19.62
C GLY A 174 -2.40 -13.85 -19.14
N VAL A 175 -3.67 -14.25 -19.14
CA VAL A 175 -4.78 -13.43 -18.62
C VAL A 175 -4.53 -13.03 -17.16
N LEU A 176 -4.18 -14.00 -16.30
CA LEU A 176 -3.84 -13.72 -14.92
C LEU A 176 -2.63 -12.77 -14.79
N SER A 177 -1.62 -12.95 -15.62
CA SER A 177 -0.44 -12.08 -15.67
C SER A 177 -0.80 -10.63 -16.08
N GLY A 178 -1.74 -10.47 -17.02
CA GLY A 178 -2.30 -9.17 -17.40
C GLY A 178 -3.12 -8.53 -16.29
N LEU A 179 -3.93 -9.30 -15.58
CA LEU A 179 -4.66 -8.80 -14.40
C LEU A 179 -3.71 -8.36 -13.27
N ALA A 180 -2.60 -9.07 -13.04
CA ALA A 180 -1.58 -8.65 -12.10
C ALA A 180 -0.95 -7.31 -12.52
N PHE A 181 -0.70 -7.10 -13.83
CA PHE A 181 -0.19 -5.84 -14.37
C PHE A 181 -1.17 -4.68 -14.15
N LEU A 182 -2.47 -4.92 -14.29
CA LEU A 182 -3.50 -3.91 -14.01
C LEU A 182 -3.63 -3.59 -12.52
N ALA A 183 -3.27 -4.50 -11.63
CA ALA A 183 -3.18 -4.20 -10.20
C ALA A 183 -2.00 -3.27 -9.89
N THR A 184 -0.83 -3.52 -10.47
CA THR A 184 0.34 -2.62 -10.40
C THR A 184 1.27 -2.87 -11.60
N GLN A 185 1.74 -1.81 -12.26
CA GLN A 185 2.68 -1.93 -13.38
C GLN A 185 4.02 -2.58 -12.99
N LYS A 186 4.40 -2.57 -11.71
CA LYS A 186 5.57 -3.35 -11.22
C LYS A 186 5.42 -4.84 -11.52
N SER A 187 4.19 -5.33 -11.75
CA SER A 187 3.93 -6.71 -12.16
C SER A 187 4.45 -7.06 -13.55
N VAL A 188 4.97 -6.09 -14.31
CA VAL A 188 5.79 -6.38 -15.51
C VAL A 188 6.92 -7.35 -15.17
N TYR A 189 7.41 -7.35 -13.93
CA TYR A 189 8.43 -8.29 -13.46
C TYR A 189 7.92 -9.74 -13.47
N PHE A 190 6.67 -9.97 -13.05
CA PHE A 190 6.03 -11.29 -13.16
C PHE A 190 5.83 -11.70 -14.62
N ASN A 191 5.44 -10.75 -15.47
CA ASN A 191 5.19 -11.01 -16.89
C ASN A 191 6.49 -11.41 -17.60
N VAL A 192 7.58 -10.66 -17.37
CA VAL A 192 8.90 -10.96 -17.90
C VAL A 192 9.41 -12.29 -17.35
N ALA A 193 9.27 -12.54 -16.04
CA ALA A 193 9.72 -13.76 -15.41
C ALA A 193 8.99 -15.00 -15.98
N LEU A 194 7.68 -14.91 -16.21
CA LEU A 194 6.89 -15.99 -16.79
C LEU A 194 7.25 -16.22 -18.27
N GLY A 195 7.37 -15.16 -19.04
CA GLY A 195 7.79 -15.22 -20.43
C GLY A 195 9.18 -15.85 -20.58
N LEU A 196 10.16 -15.37 -19.79
CA LEU A 196 11.50 -15.93 -19.78
C LEU A 196 11.52 -17.38 -19.30
N GLY A 197 10.68 -17.75 -18.34
CA GLY A 197 10.53 -19.14 -17.89
C GLY A 197 10.13 -20.07 -19.02
N LEU A 198 9.13 -19.69 -19.82
CA LEU A 198 8.65 -20.47 -20.97
C LEU A 198 9.70 -20.52 -22.11
N VAL A 199 10.31 -19.40 -22.44
CA VAL A 199 11.29 -19.31 -23.55
C VAL A 199 12.57 -20.04 -23.19
N ALA A 200 13.09 -19.83 -21.96
CA ALA A 200 14.32 -20.47 -21.52
C ALA A 200 14.18 -21.98 -21.36
N ASP A 201 13.03 -22.48 -20.88
CA ASP A 201 12.74 -23.93 -20.87
C ASP A 201 12.81 -24.50 -22.28
N ALA A 202 12.12 -23.86 -23.24
CA ALA A 202 12.11 -24.28 -24.64
C ALA A 202 13.52 -24.25 -25.27
N ALA A 203 14.31 -23.23 -24.96
CA ALA A 203 15.70 -23.11 -25.45
C ALA A 203 16.61 -24.18 -24.84
N LEU A 204 16.55 -24.42 -23.51
CA LEU A 204 17.31 -25.45 -22.82
C LEU A 204 17.06 -26.86 -23.36
N MET A 205 15.81 -27.09 -23.79
CA MET A 205 15.37 -28.37 -24.33
C MET A 205 15.37 -28.41 -25.86
N ARG A 206 15.89 -27.38 -26.53
CA ARG A 206 15.95 -27.21 -28.01
C ARG A 206 14.60 -27.32 -28.71
N ARG A 207 13.53 -26.86 -28.05
CA ARG A 207 12.13 -26.87 -28.54
C ARG A 207 11.69 -25.46 -28.94
N TYR A 208 12.45 -24.75 -29.76
CA TYR A 208 12.26 -23.32 -30.07
C TYR A 208 10.86 -23.00 -30.60
N ALA A 209 10.34 -23.80 -31.55
CA ALA A 209 8.99 -23.59 -32.09
C ALA A 209 7.92 -23.65 -30.99
N THR A 210 8.04 -24.57 -30.02
CA THR A 210 7.13 -24.66 -28.88
C THR A 210 7.23 -23.41 -28.01
N GLY A 211 8.42 -22.88 -27.79
CA GLY A 211 8.64 -21.64 -27.02
C GLY A 211 7.96 -20.43 -27.68
N ILE A 212 8.12 -20.29 -28.99
CA ILE A 212 7.48 -19.19 -29.76
C ILE A 212 5.96 -19.28 -29.66
N VAL A 213 5.38 -20.47 -29.90
CA VAL A 213 3.92 -20.67 -29.82
C VAL A 213 3.39 -20.40 -28.42
N ARG A 214 4.07 -20.88 -27.36
CA ARG A 214 3.68 -20.60 -25.98
C ARG A 214 3.81 -19.12 -25.64
N GLY A 215 4.89 -18.46 -26.07
CA GLY A 215 5.06 -17.02 -25.91
C GLY A 215 3.91 -16.23 -26.55
N ALA A 216 3.51 -16.60 -27.77
CA ALA A 216 2.38 -15.98 -28.46
C ALA A 216 1.07 -16.15 -27.68
N TRP A 217 0.77 -17.37 -27.16
CA TRP A 217 -0.41 -17.60 -26.34
C TRP A 217 -0.37 -16.83 -25.00
N LEU A 218 0.80 -16.71 -24.38
CA LEU A 218 0.98 -15.90 -23.18
C LEU A 218 0.65 -14.43 -23.45
N VAL A 219 1.24 -13.86 -24.50
CA VAL A 219 1.02 -12.46 -24.89
C VAL A 219 -0.45 -12.24 -25.27
N MET A 220 -1.06 -13.13 -26.05
CA MET A 220 -2.47 -13.03 -26.41
C MET A 220 -3.36 -13.05 -25.16
N GLY A 221 -3.08 -13.94 -24.20
CA GLY A 221 -3.79 -13.95 -22.92
C GLY A 221 -3.59 -12.65 -22.13
N TRP A 222 -2.36 -12.15 -22.07
CA TRP A 222 -2.02 -10.92 -21.37
C TRP A 222 -2.74 -9.67 -21.95
N THR A 223 -2.88 -9.59 -23.27
CA THR A 223 -3.52 -8.45 -23.92
C THR A 223 -5.02 -8.37 -23.66
N VAL A 224 -5.71 -9.47 -23.42
CA VAL A 224 -7.16 -9.50 -23.18
C VAL A 224 -7.60 -8.55 -22.05
N PRO A 225 -7.12 -8.68 -20.80
CA PRO A 225 -7.53 -7.77 -19.73
C PRO A 225 -7.03 -6.34 -19.94
N ILE A 226 -5.89 -6.13 -20.62
CA ILE A 226 -5.36 -4.80 -20.91
C ILE A 226 -6.27 -4.07 -21.90
N ILE A 227 -6.68 -4.74 -22.97
CA ILE A 227 -7.62 -4.17 -23.95
C ILE A 227 -8.96 -3.86 -23.28
N ALA A 228 -9.51 -4.80 -22.50
CA ALA A 228 -10.75 -4.59 -21.76
C ALA A 228 -10.67 -3.37 -20.84
N TYR A 229 -9.56 -3.23 -20.10
CA TYR A 229 -9.30 -2.09 -19.23
C TYR A 229 -9.26 -0.77 -20.01
N CYS A 230 -8.54 -0.72 -21.13
CA CYS A 230 -8.45 0.49 -21.96
C CYS A 230 -9.82 0.93 -22.49
N PHE A 231 -10.68 -0.02 -22.89
CA PHE A 231 -12.03 0.32 -23.35
C PHE A 231 -12.99 0.68 -22.20
N ILE A 232 -12.87 0.04 -21.03
CA ILE A 232 -13.71 0.36 -19.86
C ILE A 232 -13.46 1.80 -19.40
N PHE A 233 -12.21 2.25 -19.37
CA PHE A 233 -11.84 3.56 -18.87
C PHE A 233 -11.65 4.63 -19.93
N GLY A 234 -11.35 4.25 -21.18
CA GLY A 234 -11.17 5.17 -22.30
C GLY A 234 -12.42 5.33 -23.17
N GLY A 235 -13.43 4.47 -23.00
CA GLY A 235 -14.65 4.50 -23.81
C GLY A 235 -14.36 4.43 -25.30
N SER A 236 -14.74 5.47 -26.04
CA SER A 236 -14.52 5.58 -27.49
C SER A 236 -13.07 5.89 -27.88
N ASP A 237 -12.25 6.40 -26.95
CA ASP A 237 -10.83 6.69 -27.16
C ASP A 237 -9.94 5.98 -26.11
N PRO A 238 -9.58 4.70 -26.33
CA PRO A 238 -8.74 3.94 -25.41
C PRO A 238 -7.24 4.32 -25.47
N VAL A 239 -6.81 5.10 -26.46
CA VAL A 239 -5.40 5.40 -26.72
C VAL A 239 -4.72 6.18 -25.58
N PRO A 240 -5.32 7.22 -24.99
CA PRO A 240 -4.74 7.92 -23.83
C PRO A 240 -4.49 6.99 -22.65
N ILE A 241 -5.43 6.07 -22.37
CA ILE A 241 -5.29 5.09 -21.29
C ILE A 241 -4.14 4.12 -21.57
N ALA A 242 -4.05 3.60 -22.79
CA ALA A 242 -2.95 2.73 -23.20
C ALA A 242 -1.58 3.43 -23.10
N LYS A 243 -1.50 4.70 -23.50
CA LYS A 243 -0.28 5.52 -23.35
C LYS A 243 0.09 5.69 -21.87
N SER A 244 -0.86 6.05 -21.03
CA SER A 244 -0.63 6.18 -19.57
C SER A 244 -0.13 4.88 -18.95
N LEU A 245 -0.70 3.73 -19.31
CA LEU A 245 -0.25 2.42 -18.81
C LEU A 245 1.20 2.09 -19.17
N VAL A 246 1.67 2.49 -20.35
CA VAL A 246 3.00 2.15 -20.85
C VAL A 246 4.03 3.21 -20.44
N PHE A 247 3.74 4.47 -20.70
CA PHE A 247 4.71 5.56 -20.57
C PHE A 247 4.69 6.23 -19.20
N GLY A 248 3.53 6.27 -18.51
CA GLY A 248 3.44 6.89 -17.18
C GLY A 248 4.46 6.36 -16.18
N PRO A 249 4.65 5.02 -16.00
CA PRO A 249 5.67 4.50 -15.10
C PRO A 249 7.10 4.81 -15.52
N VAL A 250 7.38 4.87 -16.83
CA VAL A 250 8.69 5.22 -17.37
C VAL A 250 9.00 6.67 -17.06
N GLU A 251 8.04 7.56 -17.27
CA GLU A 251 8.16 8.98 -16.94
C GLU A 251 8.45 9.19 -15.45
N VAL A 252 7.65 8.58 -14.57
CA VAL A 252 7.89 8.63 -13.11
C VAL A 252 9.27 8.08 -12.73
N ALA A 253 9.73 7.02 -13.36
CA ALA A 253 11.02 6.43 -13.08
C ALA A 253 12.19 7.35 -13.51
N THR A 254 12.06 8.00 -14.67
CA THR A 254 13.10 8.90 -15.19
C THR A 254 13.21 10.21 -14.41
N LEU A 255 12.09 10.71 -13.86
CA LEU A 255 12.07 11.93 -13.03
C LEU A 255 12.76 11.74 -11.68
N GLY A 256 12.83 10.51 -11.17
CA GLY A 256 13.34 10.21 -9.83
C GLY A 256 14.85 10.25 -9.65
N GLY A 257 15.63 10.10 -10.73
CA GLY A 257 17.08 10.24 -10.76
C GLY A 257 17.84 9.79 -9.49
N ASP A 258 18.78 10.62 -9.06
CA ASP A 258 19.65 10.37 -7.90
C ASP A 258 18.93 10.36 -6.54
N GLU A 259 17.71 10.89 -6.44
CA GLU A 259 16.95 10.91 -5.18
C GLU A 259 16.63 9.52 -4.63
N TYR A 260 16.63 8.49 -5.48
CA TYR A 260 16.40 7.11 -5.08
C TYR A 260 17.65 6.35 -4.62
N GLY A 261 18.84 6.94 -4.76
CA GLY A 261 20.11 6.30 -4.37
C GLY A 261 20.14 5.84 -2.91
N GLY A 262 19.54 6.63 -1.99
CA GLY A 262 19.43 6.29 -0.58
C GLY A 262 18.54 5.08 -0.27
N LEU A 263 17.68 4.64 -1.19
CA LEU A 263 16.78 3.51 -0.98
C LEU A 263 17.48 2.15 -1.03
N ARG A 264 18.68 2.07 -1.60
CA ARG A 264 19.50 0.82 -1.62
C ARG A 264 19.76 0.28 -0.21
N ARG A 265 19.74 1.12 0.82
CA ARG A 265 19.83 0.70 2.23
C ARG A 265 18.76 -0.35 2.58
N PHE A 266 17.56 -0.28 2.00
CA PHE A 266 16.47 -1.23 2.29
C PHE A 266 16.76 -2.64 1.76
N VAL A 267 17.56 -2.78 0.69
CA VAL A 267 18.03 -4.08 0.22
C VAL A 267 18.94 -4.71 1.28
N LEU A 268 19.90 -3.94 1.81
CA LEU A 268 20.78 -4.42 2.86
C LEU A 268 20.01 -4.73 4.16
N GLN A 269 19.11 -3.84 4.57
CA GLN A 269 18.29 -4.03 5.77
C GLN A 269 17.46 -5.31 5.70
N THR A 270 16.75 -5.57 4.57
CA THR A 270 15.95 -6.79 4.44
C THR A 270 16.80 -8.05 4.50
N LEU A 271 17.98 -8.04 3.82
CA LEU A 271 18.92 -9.15 3.84
C LEU A 271 19.46 -9.42 5.25
N MET A 272 19.84 -8.38 5.99
CA MET A 272 20.37 -8.52 7.35
C MET A 272 19.31 -9.02 8.33
N ARG A 273 18.09 -8.46 8.29
CA ARG A 273 16.98 -8.85 9.18
C ARG A 273 16.54 -10.30 8.99
N ASN A 274 16.74 -10.88 7.81
CA ASN A 274 16.25 -12.21 7.45
C ASN A 274 17.35 -13.08 6.83
N ALA A 275 18.62 -12.87 7.23
CA ALA A 275 19.80 -13.44 6.57
C ALA A 275 19.73 -14.96 6.42
N VAL A 276 19.33 -15.68 7.46
CA VAL A 276 19.19 -17.15 7.45
C VAL A 276 18.13 -17.61 6.46
N LEU A 277 16.96 -16.94 6.43
CA LEU A 277 15.87 -17.30 5.52
C LEU A 277 16.27 -17.04 4.06
N TYR A 278 16.91 -15.91 3.78
CA TYR A 278 17.45 -15.64 2.45
C TYR A 278 18.53 -16.64 2.05
N ALA A 279 19.41 -17.03 2.97
CA ALA A 279 20.43 -18.03 2.70
C ALA A 279 19.81 -19.37 2.27
N PHE A 280 18.73 -19.82 2.92
CA PHE A 280 18.01 -21.03 2.49
C PHE A 280 17.38 -20.87 1.10
N CYS A 281 16.70 -19.75 0.84
CA CYS A 281 16.06 -19.50 -0.44
C CYS A 281 17.09 -19.39 -1.59
N PHE A 282 18.13 -18.58 -1.42
CA PHE A 282 19.17 -18.40 -2.44
C PHE A 282 19.94 -19.70 -2.70
N SER A 283 20.38 -20.40 -1.64
CA SER A 283 21.06 -21.68 -1.79
C SER A 283 20.21 -22.71 -2.51
N GLY A 284 18.92 -22.76 -2.18
CA GLY A 284 17.96 -23.66 -2.83
C GLY A 284 17.79 -23.35 -4.32
N MET A 285 17.66 -22.08 -4.68
CA MET A 285 17.57 -21.66 -6.09
C MET A 285 18.87 -21.98 -6.84
N VAL A 286 20.03 -21.66 -6.27
CA VAL A 286 21.34 -21.93 -6.90
C VAL A 286 21.55 -23.43 -7.11
N LEU A 287 21.30 -24.24 -6.08
CA LEU A 287 21.42 -25.71 -6.19
C LEU A 287 20.47 -26.29 -7.25
N SER A 288 19.25 -25.72 -7.36
CA SER A 288 18.29 -26.14 -8.38
C SER A 288 18.73 -25.71 -9.78
N LEU A 289 19.33 -24.52 -9.95
CA LEU A 289 19.89 -24.04 -11.21
C LEU A 289 21.05 -24.95 -11.69
N MET A 290 21.94 -25.38 -10.78
CA MET A 290 23.02 -26.31 -11.13
C MET A 290 22.50 -27.64 -11.70
N HIS A 291 21.26 -28.01 -11.39
CA HIS A 291 20.66 -29.26 -11.84
C HIS A 291 19.44 -29.01 -12.76
N ILE A 292 19.29 -27.82 -13.33
CA ILE A 292 18.09 -27.38 -14.05
C ILE A 292 17.66 -28.35 -15.17
N ARG A 293 18.60 -28.96 -15.89
CA ARG A 293 18.30 -29.91 -16.97
C ARG A 293 17.69 -31.23 -16.47
N LYS A 294 17.84 -31.56 -15.18
CA LYS A 294 17.28 -32.76 -14.55
C LYS A 294 15.85 -32.52 -14.02
N LEU A 295 15.43 -31.26 -13.93
CA LEU A 295 14.09 -30.91 -13.49
C LEU A 295 13.07 -31.19 -14.61
N ASP A 296 11.83 -31.48 -14.23
CA ASP A 296 10.72 -31.51 -15.19
C ASP A 296 10.38 -30.10 -15.70
N GLU A 297 9.63 -30.03 -16.78
CA GLU A 297 9.29 -28.77 -17.48
C GLU A 297 8.70 -27.71 -16.53
N ARG A 298 7.76 -28.10 -15.69
CA ARG A 298 7.04 -27.19 -14.77
C ARG A 298 7.96 -26.63 -13.69
N ARG A 299 8.81 -27.50 -13.11
CA ARG A 299 9.82 -27.08 -12.11
C ARG A 299 10.86 -26.16 -12.72
N ARG A 300 11.31 -26.43 -13.97
CA ARG A 300 12.24 -25.52 -14.68
C ARG A 300 11.65 -24.14 -14.88
N ILE A 301 10.41 -24.05 -15.39
CA ILE A 301 9.73 -22.77 -15.60
C ILE A 301 9.55 -22.02 -14.28
N ALA A 302 9.11 -22.71 -13.22
CA ALA A 302 8.95 -22.11 -11.90
C ALA A 302 10.27 -21.64 -11.29
N LEU A 303 11.36 -22.37 -11.49
CA LEU A 303 12.70 -21.98 -11.04
C LEU A 303 13.17 -20.71 -11.75
N ILE A 304 13.10 -20.71 -13.07
CA ILE A 304 13.52 -19.53 -13.86
C ILE A 304 12.65 -18.32 -13.48
N PHE A 305 11.35 -18.49 -13.35
CA PHE A 305 10.42 -17.46 -12.87
C PHE A 305 10.88 -16.91 -11.50
N SER A 306 11.15 -17.79 -10.53
CA SER A 306 11.54 -17.38 -9.17
C SER A 306 12.90 -16.65 -9.16
N VAL A 307 13.85 -17.08 -9.97
CA VAL A 307 15.16 -16.43 -10.08
C VAL A 307 15.02 -15.06 -10.73
N VAL A 308 14.29 -14.97 -11.85
CA VAL A 308 14.12 -13.70 -12.58
C VAL A 308 13.40 -12.67 -11.71
N ILE A 309 12.28 -13.03 -11.06
CA ILE A 309 11.58 -12.09 -10.19
C ILE A 309 12.46 -11.65 -9.01
N THR A 310 13.26 -12.56 -8.45
CA THR A 310 14.20 -12.22 -7.38
C THR A 310 15.21 -11.19 -7.86
N VAL A 311 15.86 -11.42 -9.00
CA VAL A 311 16.82 -10.48 -9.56
C VAL A 311 16.17 -9.12 -9.80
N LEU A 312 15.02 -9.08 -10.49
CA LEU A 312 14.34 -7.83 -10.83
C LEU A 312 13.91 -7.03 -9.59
N VAL A 313 13.43 -7.71 -8.54
CA VAL A 313 13.04 -7.05 -7.28
C VAL A 313 14.25 -6.49 -6.53
N PHE A 314 15.35 -7.23 -6.44
CA PHE A 314 16.54 -6.78 -5.72
C PHE A 314 17.38 -5.76 -6.49
N THR A 315 17.20 -5.67 -7.81
CA THR A 315 17.85 -4.65 -8.66
C THR A 315 16.94 -3.47 -8.98
N HIS A 316 15.70 -3.47 -8.46
CA HIS A 316 14.74 -2.37 -8.67
C HIS A 316 15.31 -1.03 -8.19
N ASP A 317 15.13 0.03 -8.98
CA ASP A 317 15.67 1.37 -8.67
C ASP A 317 15.04 1.99 -7.42
N GLN A 318 13.81 1.61 -7.12
CA GLN A 318 13.06 2.07 -5.94
C GLN A 318 12.73 0.89 -5.01
N PRO A 319 13.71 0.30 -4.30
CA PRO A 319 13.53 -0.89 -3.49
C PRO A 319 12.87 -0.58 -2.13
N TRP A 320 11.68 0.02 -2.16
CA TRP A 320 10.89 0.20 -0.97
C TRP A 320 10.59 -1.12 -0.27
N PRO A 321 10.49 -1.18 1.05
CA PRO A 321 10.31 -2.45 1.79
C PRO A 321 9.14 -3.32 1.33
N TYR A 322 8.07 -2.73 0.82
CA TYR A 322 6.91 -3.47 0.32
C TYR A 322 7.15 -4.15 -1.05
N VAL A 323 8.14 -3.71 -1.83
CA VAL A 323 8.46 -4.35 -3.12
C VAL A 323 8.96 -5.77 -2.93
N PHE A 324 9.65 -6.06 -1.81
CA PHE A 324 10.18 -7.40 -1.54
C PHE A 324 9.11 -8.48 -1.42
N ILE A 325 7.86 -8.13 -1.02
CA ILE A 325 6.76 -9.12 -1.00
C ILE A 325 6.49 -9.73 -2.38
N MET A 326 6.89 -9.06 -3.47
CA MET A 326 6.73 -9.57 -4.83
C MET A 326 7.64 -10.77 -5.12
N ALA A 327 8.78 -10.90 -4.45
CA ALA A 327 9.72 -12.01 -4.66
C ALA A 327 9.59 -13.12 -3.60
N LEU A 328 9.31 -12.76 -2.34
CA LEU A 328 9.38 -13.68 -1.19
C LEU A 328 8.53 -14.95 -1.34
N PRO A 329 7.26 -14.91 -1.83
CA PRO A 329 6.46 -16.12 -2.02
C PRO A 329 7.09 -17.12 -2.99
N PHE A 330 7.73 -16.63 -4.05
CA PHE A 330 8.35 -17.45 -5.09
C PHE A 330 9.72 -17.99 -4.65
N MET A 331 10.49 -17.19 -3.91
CA MET A 331 11.77 -17.60 -3.32
C MET A 331 11.59 -18.71 -2.29
N SER A 332 10.56 -18.59 -1.43
CA SER A 332 10.28 -19.56 -0.35
C SER A 332 10.04 -20.98 -0.87
N LEU A 333 9.52 -21.14 -2.09
CA LEU A 333 9.29 -22.45 -2.73
C LEU A 333 10.57 -23.31 -2.86
N TRP A 334 11.73 -22.67 -2.85
CA TRP A 334 13.04 -23.35 -3.03
C TRP A 334 13.82 -23.52 -1.74
N SER A 335 13.32 -23.05 -0.62
CA SER A 335 14.03 -22.96 0.66
C SER A 335 14.46 -24.32 1.23
N LEU A 336 13.76 -25.42 0.91
CA LEU A 336 14.04 -26.75 1.45
C LEU A 336 15.05 -27.57 0.64
N ILE A 337 15.41 -27.16 -0.56
CA ILE A 337 16.34 -27.90 -1.41
C ILE A 337 17.73 -28.05 -0.75
N LEU A 338 18.16 -27.05 0.03
CA LEU A 338 19.41 -27.15 0.79
C LEU A 338 19.37 -28.30 1.79
N PHE A 339 18.24 -28.51 2.49
CA PHE A 339 18.08 -29.58 3.47
C PHE A 339 18.20 -30.95 2.81
N ASP A 340 17.65 -31.15 1.61
CA ASP A 340 17.78 -32.38 0.85
C ASP A 340 19.22 -32.67 0.49
N ARG A 341 19.96 -31.61 0.12
CA ARG A 341 21.35 -31.75 -0.29
C ARG A 341 22.28 -32.13 0.86
N ILE A 342 22.00 -31.64 2.07
CA ILE A 342 22.80 -31.92 3.27
C ILE A 342 22.25 -33.08 4.11
N ALA A 343 21.18 -33.75 3.70
CA ALA A 343 20.52 -34.82 4.46
C ALA A 343 21.48 -35.96 4.86
N GLY A 344 22.47 -36.26 4.00
CA GLY A 344 23.52 -37.26 4.31
C GLY A 344 24.55 -36.85 5.36
N HIS A 345 24.54 -35.58 5.82
CA HIS A 345 25.52 -35.03 6.74
C HIS A 345 24.84 -34.53 8.03
N ALA A 346 24.66 -35.39 9.01
CA ALA A 346 23.90 -35.12 10.23
C ALA A 346 24.29 -33.82 10.96
N ARG A 347 25.59 -33.46 10.98
CA ARG A 347 26.06 -32.22 11.60
C ARG A 347 25.50 -30.97 10.88
N TYR A 348 25.62 -30.91 9.58
CA TYR A 348 25.14 -29.76 8.79
C TYR A 348 23.61 -29.67 8.80
N LEU A 349 22.93 -30.82 8.76
CA LEU A 349 21.47 -30.89 8.86
C LEU A 349 20.99 -30.33 10.20
N ARG A 350 21.63 -30.70 11.34
CA ARG A 350 21.31 -30.14 12.66
C ARG A 350 21.54 -28.64 12.73
N LEU A 351 22.65 -28.15 12.17
CA LEU A 351 22.94 -26.71 12.10
C LEU A 351 21.90 -25.95 11.27
N ALA A 352 21.48 -26.49 10.13
CA ALA A 352 20.45 -25.87 9.30
C ALA A 352 19.09 -25.81 10.03
N TRP A 353 18.69 -26.88 10.72
CA TRP A 353 17.49 -26.88 11.53
C TRP A 353 17.58 -25.91 12.71
N LEU A 354 18.70 -25.86 13.41
CA LEU A 354 18.92 -24.88 14.48
C LEU A 354 18.83 -23.45 13.94
N GLY A 355 19.45 -23.16 12.82
CA GLY A 355 19.34 -21.86 12.15
C GLY A 355 17.91 -21.50 11.80
N LEU A 356 17.15 -22.44 11.25
CA LEU A 356 15.74 -22.23 10.92
C LEU A 356 14.89 -21.98 12.16
N MET A 357 15.06 -22.77 13.23
CA MET A 357 14.32 -22.59 14.49
C MET A 357 14.64 -21.24 15.13
N THR A 358 15.92 -20.83 15.11
CA THR A 358 16.36 -19.52 15.60
C THR A 358 15.72 -18.39 14.79
N ALA A 359 15.72 -18.50 13.44
CA ALA A 359 15.09 -17.50 12.58
C ALA A 359 13.56 -17.40 12.83
N ILE A 360 12.88 -18.52 13.06
CA ILE A 360 11.47 -18.55 13.42
C ILE A 360 11.26 -17.82 14.76
N ALA A 361 12.03 -18.14 15.79
CA ALA A 361 11.92 -17.50 17.11
C ALA A 361 12.17 -15.98 17.03
N ILE A 362 13.23 -15.54 16.34
CA ILE A 362 13.55 -14.13 16.11
C ILE A 362 12.41 -13.44 15.38
N SER A 363 11.83 -14.09 14.36
CA SER A 363 10.70 -13.52 13.61
C SER A 363 9.48 -13.26 14.50
N TYR A 364 9.15 -14.15 15.43
CA TYR A 364 8.06 -13.91 16.39
C TYR A 364 8.35 -12.70 17.28
N VAL A 365 9.57 -12.62 17.84
CA VAL A 365 9.99 -11.50 18.69
C VAL A 365 9.91 -10.18 17.92
N ASN A 366 10.44 -10.14 16.71
CA ASN A 366 10.43 -8.94 15.88
C ASN A 366 9.01 -8.48 15.53
N ASN A 367 8.10 -9.41 15.18
CA ASN A 367 6.72 -9.04 14.86
C ASN A 367 5.97 -8.53 16.10
N VAL A 368 6.20 -9.10 17.30
CA VAL A 368 5.63 -8.57 18.54
C VAL A 368 6.22 -7.19 18.88
N ALA A 369 7.52 -7.01 18.67
CA ALA A 369 8.16 -5.69 18.86
C ALA A 369 7.60 -4.63 17.89
N TYR A 370 7.22 -5.02 16.69
CA TYR A 370 6.63 -4.13 15.68
C TYR A 370 5.26 -3.57 16.10
N LEU A 371 4.53 -4.23 17.01
CA LEU A 371 3.27 -3.74 17.57
C LEU A 371 3.43 -2.45 18.41
N ARG A 372 4.66 -2.09 18.81
CA ARG A 372 4.92 -0.82 19.52
C ARG A 372 4.70 0.41 18.65
N ILE A 373 4.64 0.23 17.33
CA ILE A 373 4.38 1.30 16.37
C ILE A 373 2.88 1.29 16.08
N ASP A 374 2.08 1.85 16.99
CA ASP A 374 0.63 1.84 16.89
C ASP A 374 0.05 2.98 16.02
N ASN A 375 -1.22 2.83 15.66
CA ASN A 375 -1.98 3.76 14.84
C ASN A 375 -2.97 4.63 15.62
N ALA A 376 -2.97 4.56 16.95
CA ALA A 376 -4.00 5.18 17.79
C ALA A 376 -4.10 6.70 17.54
N ALA A 377 -2.97 7.40 17.53
CA ALA A 377 -2.95 8.85 17.29
C ALA A 377 -3.40 9.23 15.86
N GLN A 378 -3.11 8.37 14.86
CA GLN A 378 -3.58 8.59 13.48
C GLN A 378 -5.09 8.44 13.38
N LEU A 379 -5.65 7.37 13.96
CA LEU A 379 -7.09 7.11 13.95
C LEU A 379 -7.88 8.13 14.79
N GLU A 380 -7.32 8.59 15.92
CA GLU A 380 -7.91 9.69 16.71
C GLU A 380 -8.04 10.96 15.86
N LEU A 381 -6.97 11.34 15.13
CA LEU A 381 -7.01 12.53 14.28
C LEU A 381 -7.99 12.37 13.12
N VAL A 382 -8.00 11.20 12.46
CA VAL A 382 -8.94 10.89 11.36
C VAL A 382 -10.39 10.97 11.84
N ALA A 383 -10.73 10.32 12.95
CA ALA A 383 -12.08 10.34 13.52
C ALA A 383 -12.51 11.75 13.92
N ARG A 384 -11.59 12.52 14.54
CA ARG A 384 -11.84 13.90 14.92
C ARG A 384 -12.07 14.80 13.71
N ALA A 385 -11.21 14.69 12.70
CA ALA A 385 -11.35 15.46 11.47
C ALA A 385 -12.67 15.16 10.76
N GLU A 386 -13.04 13.89 10.67
CA GLU A 386 -14.30 13.49 10.07
C GLU A 386 -15.51 14.02 10.81
N SER A 387 -15.50 14.05 12.14
CA SER A 387 -16.61 14.56 12.97
C SER A 387 -16.88 16.06 12.79
N LEU A 388 -15.90 16.81 12.28
CA LEU A 388 -15.99 18.26 12.04
C LEU A 388 -16.40 18.60 10.60
N LEU A 389 -16.58 17.60 9.73
CA LEU A 389 -16.91 17.77 8.32
C LEU A 389 -18.29 17.19 8.00
N ALA A 390 -19.18 17.99 7.42
CA ALA A 390 -20.37 17.46 6.77
C ALA A 390 -19.98 16.62 5.54
N PRO A 391 -20.85 15.68 5.09
CA PRO A 391 -20.53 14.77 3.98
C PRO A 391 -20.14 15.46 2.65
N TYR A 392 -20.63 16.67 2.41
CA TYR A 392 -20.38 17.47 1.20
C TYR A 392 -19.22 18.47 1.35
N GLU A 393 -18.68 18.63 2.56
CA GLU A 393 -17.58 19.56 2.81
C GLU A 393 -16.24 18.95 2.42
N GLN A 394 -15.37 19.80 1.87
CA GLN A 394 -14.06 19.40 1.41
C GLN A 394 -13.00 19.59 2.48
N TYR A 395 -12.01 18.71 2.46
CA TYR A 395 -10.78 18.83 3.23
C TYR A 395 -9.58 18.71 2.30
N PHE A 396 -8.40 19.04 2.80
CA PHE A 396 -7.16 18.86 2.07
C PHE A 396 -6.04 18.39 3.01
N ASP A 397 -5.30 17.36 2.59
CA ASP A 397 -4.10 16.85 3.27
C ASP A 397 -3.01 16.40 2.30
N GLY A 398 -3.34 16.31 1.02
CA GLY A 398 -2.47 15.85 -0.06
C GLY A 398 -2.19 14.36 -0.11
N ILE A 399 -2.76 13.53 0.81
CA ILE A 399 -2.52 12.07 0.87
C ILE A 399 -3.79 11.22 1.00
N GLY A 400 -4.96 11.82 1.21
CA GLY A 400 -6.24 11.11 1.26
C GLY A 400 -6.59 10.45 2.59
N MET A 401 -6.27 11.08 3.75
CA MET A 401 -6.51 10.51 5.08
C MET A 401 -7.97 10.21 5.38
N LEU A 402 -8.92 10.94 4.76
CA LEU A 402 -10.35 10.72 4.89
C LEU A 402 -10.90 10.06 3.63
N PRO A 403 -10.87 8.72 3.53
CA PRO A 403 -11.19 8.02 2.29
C PRO A 403 -12.65 8.17 1.84
N ASN A 404 -13.55 8.64 2.71
CA ASN A 404 -14.97 8.88 2.43
C ASN A 404 -15.32 10.37 2.26
N ARG A 405 -14.35 11.29 2.25
CA ARG A 405 -14.54 12.72 2.05
C ARG A 405 -13.90 13.19 0.75
N SER A 406 -14.40 14.31 0.23
CA SER A 406 -13.88 14.91 -1.00
C SER A 406 -12.69 15.83 -0.72
N GLU A 407 -11.73 15.83 -1.65
CA GLU A 407 -10.61 16.75 -1.71
C GLU A 407 -10.72 17.62 -2.97
N PRO A 408 -10.01 18.76 -3.07
CA PRO A 408 -9.85 19.48 -4.33
C PRO A 408 -9.30 18.52 -5.39
N ALA A 409 -10.09 18.23 -6.41
CA ALA A 409 -9.96 17.05 -7.28
C ALA A 409 -8.63 16.93 -8.04
N THR A 410 -7.89 18.02 -8.20
CA THR A 410 -6.67 18.06 -9.03
C THR A 410 -5.38 18.08 -8.24
N LEU A 411 -5.44 18.12 -6.91
CA LEU A 411 -4.26 18.33 -6.07
C LEU A 411 -3.93 17.09 -5.22
N TRP A 412 -3.12 16.22 -5.79
CA TRP A 412 -2.57 15.04 -5.11
C TRP A 412 -1.07 15.26 -4.90
N LEU A 413 -0.60 15.25 -3.65
CA LEU A 413 0.81 15.39 -3.33
C LEU A 413 1.53 14.01 -3.39
N ASP A 414 1.24 13.24 -4.39
CA ASP A 414 2.03 12.05 -4.68
C ASP A 414 3.43 12.44 -5.18
N ARG A 415 4.32 11.46 -5.29
CA ARG A 415 5.69 11.74 -5.67
C ARG A 415 5.80 12.26 -7.11
N HIS A 416 4.94 11.81 -8.01
CA HIS A 416 4.95 12.29 -9.40
C HIS A 416 4.65 13.79 -9.43
N TYR A 417 3.57 14.22 -8.78
CA TYR A 417 3.20 15.63 -8.69
C TYR A 417 4.31 16.47 -8.05
N VAL A 418 4.87 16.00 -6.93
CA VAL A 418 5.97 16.69 -6.24
C VAL A 418 7.19 16.87 -7.14
N LEU A 419 7.56 15.86 -7.92
CA LEU A 419 8.73 15.91 -8.79
C LEU A 419 8.51 16.73 -10.07
N THR A 420 7.31 16.70 -10.65
CA THR A 420 7.02 17.39 -11.91
C THR A 420 6.62 18.85 -11.70
N THR A 421 5.67 19.08 -10.80
CA THR A 421 5.04 20.40 -10.66
C THR A 421 5.77 21.29 -9.67
N LEU A 422 6.36 20.69 -8.59
CA LEU A 422 7.03 21.47 -7.56
C LEU A 422 8.50 21.76 -7.85
N ARG A 423 9.14 20.98 -8.72
CA ARG A 423 10.56 21.11 -9.05
C ARG A 423 10.86 22.38 -9.86
N ASP A 424 9.95 22.79 -10.71
CA ASP A 424 10.17 23.91 -11.65
C ASP A 424 9.90 25.29 -11.02
N GLY A 425 9.61 25.35 -9.72
CA GLY A 425 9.46 26.61 -8.95
C GLY A 425 8.18 27.41 -9.27
N GLU A 426 7.41 27.01 -10.26
CA GLU A 426 6.14 27.64 -10.64
C GLU A 426 4.94 27.03 -9.92
N ASN A 427 4.96 27.09 -8.60
CA ASN A 427 3.92 26.49 -7.76
C ASN A 427 2.63 27.27 -7.65
N SER A 428 2.30 28.04 -8.64
CA SER A 428 1.00 28.70 -8.73
C SER A 428 -0.18 27.72 -8.74
N GLU A 429 0.00 26.46 -9.20
CA GLU A 429 -1.10 25.49 -9.31
C GLU A 429 -1.68 25.11 -7.95
N ALA A 430 -0.87 24.72 -6.96
CA ALA A 430 -1.36 24.39 -5.62
C ALA A 430 -2.10 25.56 -4.97
N TYR A 431 -1.52 26.76 -5.07
CA TYR A 431 -2.17 27.98 -4.60
C TYR A 431 -3.47 28.26 -5.35
N ASN A 432 -3.47 28.16 -6.67
CA ASN A 432 -4.64 28.41 -7.50
C ASN A 432 -5.78 27.43 -7.22
N VAL A 433 -5.47 26.13 -7.07
CA VAL A 433 -6.47 25.09 -6.75
C VAL A 433 -7.08 25.39 -5.38
N LEU A 434 -6.27 25.60 -4.34
CA LEU A 434 -6.74 25.84 -3.00
C LEU A 434 -7.43 27.20 -2.83
N SER A 435 -7.08 28.20 -3.63
CA SER A 435 -7.74 29.51 -3.62
C SER A 435 -9.08 29.49 -4.35
N LYS A 436 -9.20 28.71 -5.45
CA LYS A 436 -10.45 28.61 -6.22
C LYS A 436 -11.48 27.69 -5.56
N SER A 437 -11.01 26.64 -4.90
CA SER A 437 -11.84 25.66 -4.18
C SER A 437 -11.27 25.44 -2.78
N PRO A 438 -11.41 26.42 -1.88
CA PRO A 438 -10.82 26.35 -0.55
C PRO A 438 -11.52 25.27 0.27
N PRO A 439 -10.76 24.32 0.84
CA PRO A 439 -11.33 23.30 1.72
C PRO A 439 -11.75 23.92 3.05
N LYS A 440 -12.76 23.34 3.70
CA LYS A 440 -13.14 23.74 5.07
C LYS A 440 -12.05 23.43 6.09
N MET A 441 -11.29 22.36 5.83
CA MET A 441 -10.31 21.81 6.75
C MET A 441 -9.01 21.45 6.03
N ILE A 442 -7.88 21.70 6.70
CA ILE A 442 -6.56 21.23 6.29
C ILE A 442 -6.04 20.27 7.37
N LEU A 443 -5.74 19.05 6.97
CA LEU A 443 -5.00 18.08 7.78
C LEU A 443 -3.52 18.16 7.42
N TRP A 444 -2.70 18.43 8.42
CA TRP A 444 -1.26 18.61 8.19
C TRP A 444 -0.56 17.27 8.06
N SER A 445 0.02 17.02 6.89
CA SER A 445 0.88 15.86 6.61
C SER A 445 2.29 16.31 6.24
N TYR A 446 3.26 15.38 6.29
CA TYR A 446 4.62 15.68 5.84
C TYR A 446 4.70 16.09 4.35
N ARG A 447 3.72 15.70 3.54
CA ARG A 447 3.64 16.12 2.13
C ARG A 447 3.30 17.58 1.97
N MET A 448 2.60 18.17 2.93
CA MET A 448 2.30 19.61 2.94
C MET A 448 3.56 20.48 2.99
N MET A 449 4.66 19.97 3.54
CA MET A 449 5.94 20.67 3.56
C MET A 449 6.46 21.03 2.17
N HIS A 450 6.15 20.23 1.15
CA HIS A 450 6.58 20.48 -0.23
C HIS A 450 5.89 21.70 -0.86
N ILE A 451 4.65 21.99 -0.47
CA ILE A 451 3.87 23.11 -1.00
C ILE A 451 3.79 24.28 -0.02
N LEU A 452 4.30 24.14 1.22
CA LEU A 452 4.22 25.16 2.25
C LEU A 452 4.71 26.55 1.80
N PRO A 453 5.84 26.70 1.11
CA PRO A 453 6.31 28.02 0.68
C PRO A 453 5.27 28.79 -0.14
N VAL A 454 4.45 28.06 -0.92
CA VAL A 454 3.45 28.62 -1.82
C VAL A 454 2.12 28.90 -1.11
N ILE A 455 1.67 27.98 -0.27
CA ILE A 455 0.37 28.07 0.41
C ILE A 455 0.42 28.74 1.78
N ALA A 456 1.60 29.07 2.30
CA ALA A 456 1.74 29.69 3.62
C ALA A 456 0.93 30.98 3.80
N PRO A 457 0.85 31.91 2.81
CA PRO A 457 -0.01 33.08 2.92
C PRO A 457 -1.48 32.72 3.07
N LEU A 458 -1.97 31.76 2.28
CA LEU A 458 -3.35 31.24 2.35
C LEU A 458 -3.64 30.65 3.73
N ILE A 459 -2.75 29.76 4.22
CA ILE A 459 -2.93 29.13 5.53
C ILE A 459 -2.96 30.18 6.64
N ARG A 460 -2.04 31.14 6.63
CA ARG A 460 -1.91 32.16 7.68
C ARG A 460 -3.13 33.07 7.77
N ASN A 461 -3.69 33.44 6.63
CA ASN A 461 -4.76 34.44 6.55
C ASN A 461 -6.16 33.81 6.58
N SER A 462 -6.29 32.52 6.29
CA SER A 462 -7.60 31.88 6.10
C SER A 462 -7.89 30.71 7.04
N TYR A 463 -6.86 30.18 7.73
CA TYR A 463 -7.03 28.98 8.56
C TYR A 463 -6.41 29.14 9.93
N VAL A 464 -7.05 28.54 10.92
CA VAL A 464 -6.58 28.50 12.31
C VAL A 464 -6.34 27.06 12.77
N SER A 465 -5.26 26.84 13.50
CA SER A 465 -4.98 25.54 14.13
C SER A 465 -5.91 25.34 15.31
N VAL A 466 -6.65 24.25 15.30
CA VAL A 466 -7.59 23.86 16.37
C VAL A 466 -7.12 22.64 17.15
N ALA A 467 -6.16 21.89 16.59
CA ALA A 467 -5.43 20.82 17.24
C ALA A 467 -4.10 20.58 16.47
N PRO A 468 -3.14 19.84 17.02
CA PRO A 468 -2.01 19.34 16.26
C PRO A 468 -2.48 18.68 14.97
N ASN A 469 -1.84 18.99 13.85
CA ASN A 469 -2.14 18.51 12.52
C ASN A 469 -3.55 18.86 11.96
N LEU A 470 -4.32 19.74 12.64
CA LEU A 470 -5.69 20.05 12.23
C LEU A 470 -5.92 21.57 12.19
N ARG A 471 -6.29 22.07 11.03
CA ARG A 471 -6.65 23.48 10.81
C ARG A 471 -8.05 23.57 10.20
N ILE A 472 -8.81 24.57 10.62
CA ILE A 472 -10.14 24.85 10.10
C ILE A 472 -10.13 26.26 9.50
N ALA A 473 -10.95 26.49 8.47
CA ALA A 473 -11.20 27.82 7.92
C ALA A 473 -11.62 28.76 9.05
N GLY A 474 -10.90 29.87 9.24
CA GLY A 474 -11.15 30.76 10.35
C GLY A 474 -9.95 31.62 10.72
N SER A 475 -10.10 32.39 11.77
CA SER A 475 -9.06 33.29 12.27
C SER A 475 -9.00 33.30 13.79
N ARG A 476 -7.79 33.43 14.33
CA ARG A 476 -7.53 33.70 15.74
C ARG A 476 -7.50 35.20 15.95
N LEU A 477 -8.32 35.71 16.85
CA LEU A 477 -8.46 37.13 17.15
C LEU A 477 -7.92 37.41 18.56
N HIS A 478 -7.10 38.43 18.68
CA HIS A 478 -6.68 38.98 19.97
C HIS A 478 -7.42 40.30 20.24
N PRO A 479 -7.70 40.62 21.52
CA PRO A 479 -8.38 41.85 21.87
C PRO A 479 -7.66 43.08 21.25
N ASP A 480 -8.44 43.96 20.64
CA ASP A 480 -8.01 45.23 20.04
C ASP A 480 -6.97 45.11 18.92
N GLU A 481 -6.60 43.92 18.50
CA GLU A 481 -5.73 43.68 17.37
C GLU A 481 -6.56 43.65 16.07
N GLN A 482 -6.22 44.54 15.13
CA GLN A 482 -6.81 44.53 13.80
C GLN A 482 -6.09 43.48 12.93
N LYS A 483 -6.87 42.58 12.33
CA LYS A 483 -6.36 41.52 11.50
C LYS A 483 -7.08 41.42 10.16
N ILE A 484 -6.33 41.12 9.10
CA ILE A 484 -6.90 40.76 7.80
C ILE A 484 -7.24 39.27 7.83
N PHE A 485 -8.50 38.94 7.59
CA PHE A 485 -9.01 37.60 7.45
C PHE A 485 -9.52 37.38 6.02
N GLU A 486 -8.82 36.54 5.28
CA GLU A 486 -9.28 36.06 3.97
C GLU A 486 -10.32 34.97 4.17
N VAL A 487 -11.61 35.35 4.11
CA VAL A 487 -12.72 34.40 4.30
C VAL A 487 -12.71 33.39 3.15
N PRO A 488 -12.33 32.10 3.39
CA PRO A 488 -12.20 31.15 2.30
C PRO A 488 -13.55 30.59 1.85
N ILE A 489 -14.50 30.49 2.75
CA ILE A 489 -15.83 29.88 2.52
C ILE A 489 -16.91 30.81 3.02
N ALA A 490 -17.86 31.19 2.15
CA ALA A 490 -19.00 31.96 2.56
C ALA A 490 -19.92 31.15 3.50
N GLY A 491 -20.39 31.78 4.58
CA GLY A 491 -21.24 31.10 5.55
C GLY A 491 -21.51 31.90 6.80
N VAL A 492 -22.09 31.23 7.78
CA VAL A 492 -22.31 31.76 9.12
C VAL A 492 -21.08 31.41 9.98
N TYR A 493 -20.55 32.41 10.67
CA TYR A 493 -19.38 32.28 11.53
C TYR A 493 -19.75 32.66 12.97
N GLY A 494 -19.20 31.93 13.93
CA GLY A 494 -19.33 32.17 15.35
C GLY A 494 -18.01 32.48 16.02
N LEU A 495 -18.07 33.03 17.23
CA LEU A 495 -16.91 33.19 18.10
C LEU A 495 -16.84 32.04 19.09
N TYR A 496 -15.63 31.55 19.31
CA TYR A 496 -15.37 30.44 20.23
C TYR A 496 -14.15 30.74 21.09
N SER A 497 -14.18 30.31 22.35
CA SER A 497 -12.99 30.34 23.21
C SER A 497 -11.96 29.29 22.75
N ALA A 498 -10.77 29.35 23.27
CA ALA A 498 -9.77 28.28 23.09
C ALA A 498 -10.24 26.92 23.67
N ALA A 499 -11.20 26.94 24.61
CA ALA A 499 -11.83 25.73 25.11
C ALA A 499 -13.04 25.25 24.24
N GLY A 500 -13.37 26.00 23.18
CA GLY A 500 -14.42 25.67 22.23
C GLY A 500 -15.83 26.01 22.67
N THR A 501 -15.97 26.76 23.72
CA THR A 501 -17.28 27.30 24.12
C THR A 501 -17.64 28.50 23.25
N PRO A 502 -18.90 28.58 22.76
CA PRO A 502 -19.36 29.80 22.10
C PRO A 502 -19.20 31.01 23.00
N LEU A 503 -18.64 32.08 22.44
CA LEU A 503 -18.45 33.35 23.13
C LEU A 503 -19.50 34.34 22.66
N GLN A 504 -20.08 35.05 23.64
CA GLN A 504 -20.81 36.28 23.39
C GLN A 504 -19.79 37.42 23.37
N GLY A 505 -19.70 38.13 22.26
CA GLY A 505 -18.72 39.21 22.13
C GLY A 505 -18.90 39.96 20.82
N GLN A 506 -18.46 41.22 20.79
CA GLN A 506 -18.58 42.04 19.60
C GLN A 506 -17.32 41.96 18.76
N VAL A 507 -17.49 41.79 17.49
CA VAL A 507 -16.43 41.82 16.50
C VAL A 507 -16.73 42.98 15.54
N GLU A 508 -15.75 43.84 15.33
CA GLU A 508 -15.81 44.78 14.23
C GLU A 508 -15.33 44.12 12.96
N ILE A 509 -16.19 44.12 11.94
CA ILE A 509 -15.92 43.57 10.62
C ILE A 509 -16.10 44.69 9.59
N ASP A 510 -15.02 45.06 8.90
CA ASP A 510 -14.98 46.16 7.91
C ASP A 510 -15.57 47.48 8.47
N GLY A 511 -15.32 47.79 9.75
CA GLY A 511 -15.80 48.99 10.43
C GLY A 511 -17.22 48.86 11.05
N ALA A 512 -17.93 47.77 10.84
CA ALA A 512 -19.25 47.51 11.45
C ALA A 512 -19.10 46.61 12.69
N VAL A 513 -19.64 47.05 13.83
CA VAL A 513 -19.67 46.24 15.06
C VAL A 513 -20.85 45.29 15.01
N LEU A 514 -20.62 44.00 15.11
CA LEU A 514 -21.56 42.91 14.96
C LEU A 514 -21.51 41.94 16.15
N ASP A 515 -22.66 41.35 16.47
CA ASP A 515 -22.78 40.25 17.43
C ASP A 515 -22.85 38.90 16.72
N PRO A 516 -22.27 37.81 17.27
CA PRO A 516 -22.33 36.49 16.66
C PRO A 516 -23.79 35.92 16.71
N PRO A 517 -24.22 35.12 15.71
CA PRO A 517 -23.44 34.66 14.58
C PRO A 517 -23.37 35.67 13.42
N PHE A 518 -22.25 35.70 12.70
CA PHE A 518 -22.00 36.62 11.57
C PHE A 518 -22.18 35.89 10.23
N ARG A 519 -22.76 36.57 9.25
CA ARG A 519 -22.81 36.07 7.87
C ARG A 519 -21.69 36.72 7.07
N LEU A 520 -20.68 35.92 6.67
CA LEU A 520 -19.53 36.39 5.90
C LEU A 520 -19.60 35.87 4.46
N ALA A 521 -19.34 36.74 3.52
CA ALA A 521 -19.04 36.37 2.12
C ALA A 521 -17.54 36.14 1.97
N THR A 522 -17.17 35.34 0.96
CA THR A 522 -15.76 35.09 0.60
C THR A 522 -15.00 36.40 0.29
N GLY A 523 -13.72 36.42 0.57
CA GLY A 523 -12.80 37.54 0.30
C GLY A 523 -12.21 38.14 1.56
N SER A 524 -11.43 39.19 1.37
CA SER A 524 -10.68 39.90 2.42
C SER A 524 -11.63 40.67 3.34
N ARG A 525 -11.48 40.49 4.64
CA ARG A 525 -12.19 41.23 5.69
C ARG A 525 -11.20 41.75 6.71
N THR A 526 -11.45 42.95 7.20
CA THR A 526 -10.75 43.49 8.36
C THR A 526 -11.53 43.13 9.59
N VAL A 527 -10.95 42.39 10.53
CA VAL A 527 -11.62 41.94 11.75
C VAL A 527 -10.88 42.37 13.01
N THR A 528 -11.64 42.84 14.01
CA THR A 528 -11.09 43.27 15.31
C THR A 528 -12.02 42.78 16.41
N LEU A 529 -11.50 42.09 17.43
CA LEU A 529 -12.27 41.69 18.62
C LEU A 529 -12.42 42.89 19.54
N ARG A 530 -13.66 43.39 19.75
CA ARG A 530 -13.94 44.62 20.53
C ARG A 530 -14.31 44.36 21.98
N THR A 531 -14.86 43.16 22.29
CA THR A 531 -15.26 42.81 23.64
C THR A 531 -14.68 41.48 24.03
N GLY A 532 -14.11 41.41 25.22
CA GLY A 532 -13.46 40.24 25.79
C GLY A 532 -12.03 40.51 26.21
N SER A 533 -11.62 39.93 27.31
CA SER A 533 -10.28 40.03 27.85
C SER A 533 -9.35 38.89 27.38
N SER A 534 -9.86 37.99 26.55
CA SER A 534 -9.14 36.80 26.11
C SER A 534 -9.27 36.61 24.60
N GLU A 535 -8.32 35.85 24.08
CA GLU A 535 -8.29 35.40 22.69
C GLU A 535 -9.60 34.68 22.30
N ALA A 536 -10.05 34.91 21.06
CA ALA A 536 -11.22 34.26 20.48
C ALA A 536 -10.89 33.64 19.10
N LEU A 537 -11.62 32.61 18.74
CA LEU A 537 -11.54 31.95 17.44
C LEU A 537 -12.81 32.28 16.64
N LEU A 538 -12.64 32.84 15.47
CA LEU A 538 -13.70 33.08 14.50
C LEU A 538 -13.75 31.87 13.55
N LEU A 539 -14.78 31.04 13.64
CA LEU A 539 -14.93 29.79 12.90
C LEU A 539 -16.30 29.68 12.23
N PRO A 540 -16.46 28.94 11.11
CA PRO A 540 -17.77 28.60 10.58
C PRO A 540 -18.61 27.90 11.64
N GLU A 541 -19.90 28.28 11.73
CA GLU A 541 -20.83 27.69 12.68
C GLU A 541 -20.97 26.17 12.48
N GLY A 542 -21.02 25.41 13.56
CA GLY A 542 -21.05 23.94 13.51
C GLY A 542 -19.69 23.28 13.20
N SER A 543 -18.64 24.06 12.95
CA SER A 543 -17.29 23.52 12.70
C SER A 543 -16.57 23.07 13.96
N TYR A 544 -17.19 23.21 15.12
CA TYR A 544 -16.55 22.90 16.38
C TYR A 544 -17.47 22.18 17.36
N THR A 545 -17.04 21.01 17.77
CA THR A 545 -17.66 20.23 18.84
C THR A 545 -16.56 19.70 19.76
N GLY A 546 -16.12 20.47 20.76
CA GLY A 546 -15.23 19.95 21.78
C GLY A 546 -13.92 20.73 22.01
N HIS A 547 -12.99 20.16 22.71
CA HIS A 547 -11.80 20.86 23.20
C HIS A 547 -10.72 21.06 22.13
N PHE A 548 -10.27 22.32 21.96
CA PHE A 548 -9.02 22.59 21.28
C PHE A 548 -7.88 21.94 22.04
N LYS A 549 -7.06 21.16 21.35
CA LYS A 549 -5.81 20.68 21.92
C LYS A 549 -4.70 21.63 21.47
N GLU A 550 -4.14 22.39 22.38
CA GLU A 550 -2.90 23.08 22.09
C GLU A 550 -1.77 22.07 21.86
N GLY A 551 -0.94 22.31 20.86
CA GLY A 551 0.19 21.47 20.56
C GLY A 551 0.81 21.82 19.21
N ARG A 552 2.04 21.37 19.02
CA ARG A 552 2.74 21.50 17.75
C ARG A 552 2.33 20.40 16.79
N ASP A 553 2.32 20.70 15.50
CA ASP A 553 2.14 19.70 14.47
C ASP A 553 3.22 18.62 14.55
N ASN A 554 2.81 17.40 14.30
CA ASN A 554 3.73 16.27 14.16
C ASN A 554 3.86 15.91 12.68
N ASP A 555 4.89 16.42 12.03
CA ASP A 555 5.16 16.16 10.62
C ASP A 555 5.36 14.67 10.32
N PHE A 556 5.77 13.89 11.33
CA PHE A 556 6.03 12.47 11.19
C PHE A 556 4.84 11.57 11.52
N LEU A 557 3.69 12.13 11.94
CA LEU A 557 2.52 11.33 12.32
C LEU A 557 2.05 10.41 11.18
N PHE A 558 2.12 10.90 9.93
CA PHE A 558 1.73 10.18 8.72
C PHE A 558 2.90 9.84 7.80
N ALA A 559 4.13 10.10 8.25
CA ALA A 559 5.31 9.74 7.50
C ALA A 559 5.50 8.21 7.47
N ASP A 560 6.07 7.73 6.37
CA ASP A 560 6.37 6.32 6.21
C ASP A 560 7.38 5.83 7.26
N VAL A 561 7.02 4.77 7.98
CA VAL A 561 7.91 4.12 8.94
C VAL A 561 8.50 2.88 8.28
N TYR A 562 9.66 3.05 7.70
CA TYR A 562 10.47 1.98 7.12
C TYR A 562 11.74 1.74 7.96
N ASN A 563 11.55 1.32 9.20
CA ASN A 563 12.65 1.00 10.12
C ASN A 563 13.04 -0.48 10.05
#